data_a1c5e6bae73f19bf6e41a46af3e98afe
#
_entry.id   a1c5e6bae73f19bf6e41a46af3e98afe
#
_cell.length_a   1.000
_cell.length_b   1.000
_cell.length_c   1.000
_cell.angle_alpha   90.00
_cell.angle_beta   90.00
_cell.angle_gamma   90.00
#
_symmetry.space_group_name_H-M   'P 1'
#
loop_
_entity.id
_entity.type
_entity.pdbx_description
1 polymer ?
#
loop_
_entity_poly.entity_id
_entity_poly.type
_entity_poly.pdbx_seq_one_letter_code
_entity_poly.pdbx_strand_id
1 'polypeptide(L)'
;TSFKTAQEIRDAFEKNGLKLDGISAHCPFWVHTSAWTGTKSGHPFIHGPNQNLSPDELEVWYETYCLKLMDLCAELGVKILPMFWGVAFGWELSTGYPWGFWAGPGFDLVEAGKERFINKTAKLRAHANSLGIYLAHEIHPGTAAMCADEFNMLVDICDGDQCLGVNADPSHCWEGEDWESRFLKVGPRVYGCHVKNFTIHKGVPLRKMESDWH
;
A
#
# COMPACT_ATOMS: atom_id res chain seq x y z
N THR A 1 -9.53 5.59 -23.44
CA THR A 1 -10.58 6.57 -23.10
C THR A 1 -10.25 7.12 -21.73
N SER A 2 -10.06 8.42 -21.60
CA SER A 2 -9.81 9.09 -20.31
C SER A 2 -11.09 9.80 -19.88
N PHE A 3 -11.59 9.49 -18.70
CA PHE A 3 -12.65 10.26 -18.06
C PHE A 3 -12.07 11.55 -17.48
N LYS A 4 -12.83 12.65 -17.55
CA LYS A 4 -12.42 13.96 -17.04
C LYS A 4 -13.15 14.34 -15.75
N THR A 5 -14.29 13.72 -15.50
CA THR A 5 -15.15 14.02 -14.33
C THR A 5 -15.72 12.74 -13.73
N ALA A 6 -16.09 12.80 -12.46
CA ALA A 6 -16.81 11.72 -11.80
C ALA A 6 -18.14 11.41 -12.47
N GLN A 7 -18.82 12.44 -13.02
CA GLN A 7 -20.08 12.24 -13.73
C GLN A 7 -19.89 11.39 -14.99
N GLU A 8 -18.85 11.65 -15.80
CA GLU A 8 -18.56 10.82 -16.97
C GLU A 8 -18.31 9.36 -16.61
N ILE A 9 -17.68 9.10 -15.44
CA ILE A 9 -17.48 7.75 -14.94
C ILE A 9 -18.83 7.13 -14.59
N ARG A 10 -19.67 7.81 -13.79
CA ARG A 10 -21.01 7.32 -13.45
C ARG A 10 -21.83 6.99 -14.70
N ASP A 11 -21.90 7.92 -15.63
CA ASP A 11 -22.67 7.76 -16.88
C ASP A 11 -22.19 6.55 -17.69
N ALA A 12 -20.87 6.32 -17.73
CA ALA A 12 -20.30 5.17 -18.42
C ALA A 12 -20.68 3.84 -17.76
N PHE A 13 -20.70 3.79 -16.42
CA PHE A 13 -21.11 2.60 -15.68
C PHE A 13 -22.61 2.35 -15.84
N GLU A 14 -23.44 3.36 -15.63
CA GLU A 14 -24.90 3.28 -15.77
C GLU A 14 -25.32 2.86 -17.19
N LYS A 15 -24.74 3.47 -18.21
CA LYS A 15 -25.00 3.13 -19.61
C LYS A 15 -24.75 1.66 -19.93
N ASN A 16 -23.81 1.02 -19.23
CA ASN A 16 -23.45 -0.38 -19.43
C ASN A 16 -24.09 -1.31 -18.38
N GLY A 17 -25.01 -0.82 -17.55
CA GLY A 17 -25.65 -1.60 -16.50
C GLY A 17 -24.67 -2.10 -15.42
N LEU A 18 -23.54 -1.39 -15.23
CA LEU A 18 -22.52 -1.72 -14.26
C LEU A 18 -22.62 -0.85 -13.02
N LYS A 19 -22.25 -1.41 -11.89
CA LYS A 19 -22.07 -0.69 -10.63
C LYS A 19 -20.59 -0.47 -10.39
N LEU A 20 -20.19 0.76 -10.06
CA LEU A 20 -18.84 1.02 -9.58
C LEU A 20 -18.76 0.65 -8.10
N ASP A 21 -17.89 -0.30 -7.77
CA ASP A 21 -17.77 -0.83 -6.41
C ASP A 21 -16.44 -0.44 -5.74
N GLY A 22 -15.41 -0.17 -6.51
CA GLY A 22 -14.08 0.20 -5.98
C GLY A 22 -13.19 0.89 -7.01
N ILE A 23 -12.19 1.57 -6.50
CA ILE A 23 -11.08 2.13 -7.25
C ILE A 23 -9.80 1.63 -6.59
N SER A 24 -8.92 1.01 -7.37
CA SER A 24 -7.62 0.54 -6.89
C SER A 24 -6.55 1.61 -7.09
N ALA A 25 -5.75 1.87 -6.07
CA ALA A 25 -4.72 2.90 -6.05
C ALA A 25 -3.36 2.39 -5.52
N HIS A 26 -3.02 1.16 -5.79
CA HIS A 26 -1.78 0.54 -5.30
C HIS A 26 -0.54 1.35 -5.69
N CYS A 27 -0.33 1.58 -6.98
CA CYS A 27 0.88 2.23 -7.48
C CYS A 27 1.05 3.68 -7.02
N PRO A 28 0.04 4.58 -7.07
CA PRO A 28 0.20 5.95 -6.60
C PRO A 28 0.65 6.06 -5.15
N PHE A 29 0.07 5.29 -4.26
CA PHE A 29 0.48 5.27 -2.86
C PHE A 29 1.85 4.62 -2.66
N TRP A 30 2.18 3.57 -3.42
CA TRP A 30 3.47 2.91 -3.30
C TRP A 30 4.64 3.77 -3.78
N VAL A 31 4.42 4.71 -4.70
CA VAL A 31 5.46 5.66 -5.15
C VAL A 31 6.02 6.49 -4.00
N HIS A 32 5.29 6.66 -2.92
CA HIS A 32 5.82 7.27 -1.71
C HIS A 32 7.08 6.56 -1.18
N THR A 33 7.27 5.28 -1.45
CA THR A 33 8.54 4.59 -1.14
C THR A 33 9.73 5.35 -1.71
N SER A 34 9.68 5.73 -2.98
CA SER A 34 10.76 6.49 -3.63
C SER A 34 10.94 7.88 -3.04
N ALA A 35 9.86 8.56 -2.70
CA ALA A 35 9.89 9.88 -2.07
C ALA A 35 10.46 9.82 -0.64
N TRP A 36 10.07 8.82 0.14
CA TRP A 36 10.45 8.71 1.55
C TRP A 36 11.87 8.19 1.76
N THR A 37 12.36 7.35 0.86
CA THR A 37 13.64 6.65 1.02
C THR A 37 14.71 7.09 0.02
N GLY A 38 14.33 7.81 -1.03
CA GLY A 38 15.22 8.17 -2.14
C GLY A 38 15.57 7.01 -3.07
N THR A 39 15.01 5.82 -2.86
CA THR A 39 15.24 4.66 -3.74
C THR A 39 14.60 4.86 -5.10
N LYS A 40 15.19 4.24 -6.12
CA LYS A 40 14.63 4.23 -7.48
C LYS A 40 13.71 3.03 -7.75
N SER A 41 13.44 2.20 -6.75
CA SER A 41 12.62 0.99 -6.92
C SER A 41 11.20 1.30 -7.43
N GLY A 42 10.60 2.41 -7.03
CA GLY A 42 9.30 2.88 -7.50
C GLY A 42 9.28 3.54 -8.87
N HIS A 43 10.45 3.83 -9.46
CA HIS A 43 10.55 4.58 -10.74
C HIS A 43 9.71 4.03 -11.90
N PRO A 44 9.56 2.70 -12.09
CA PRO A 44 8.71 2.17 -13.15
C PRO A 44 7.23 2.58 -13.04
N PHE A 45 6.78 2.93 -11.84
CA PHE A 45 5.40 3.35 -11.56
C PHE A 45 5.23 4.88 -11.51
N ILE A 46 6.34 5.62 -11.63
CA ILE A 46 6.30 7.07 -11.69
C ILE A 46 5.94 7.48 -13.12
N HIS A 47 4.91 8.30 -13.27
CA HIS A 47 4.54 8.86 -14.56
C HIS A 47 5.71 9.62 -15.20
N GLY A 48 6.00 9.37 -16.46
CA GLY A 48 7.19 9.80 -17.18
C GLY A 48 7.69 11.22 -16.86
N PRO A 49 6.86 12.28 -16.92
CA PRO A 49 7.30 13.63 -16.56
C PRO A 49 7.84 13.79 -15.13
N ASN A 50 7.36 12.96 -14.21
CA ASN A 50 7.70 13.04 -12.79
C ASN A 50 8.95 12.23 -12.40
N GLN A 51 9.50 11.44 -13.31
CA GLN A 51 10.69 10.60 -13.03
C GLN A 51 11.95 11.42 -12.69
N ASN A 52 11.98 12.70 -13.07
CA ASN A 52 13.08 13.61 -12.82
C ASN A 52 12.87 14.50 -11.58
N LEU A 53 11.77 14.34 -10.87
CA LEU A 53 11.49 15.08 -9.63
C LEU A 53 12.46 14.63 -8.53
N SER A 54 12.88 15.57 -7.69
CA SER A 54 13.56 15.24 -6.44
C SER A 54 12.62 14.47 -5.50
N PRO A 55 13.15 13.75 -4.50
CA PRO A 55 12.30 13.06 -3.51
C PRO A 55 11.23 13.96 -2.87
N ASP A 56 11.58 15.17 -2.49
CA ASP A 56 10.66 16.13 -1.86
C ASP A 56 9.56 16.59 -2.83
N GLU A 57 9.92 16.91 -4.08
CA GLU A 57 8.94 17.26 -5.11
C GLU A 57 8.01 16.07 -5.45
N LEU A 58 8.57 14.87 -5.48
CA LEU A 58 7.83 13.64 -5.72
C LEU A 58 6.82 13.37 -4.60
N GLU A 59 7.22 13.57 -3.34
CA GLU A 59 6.33 13.45 -2.19
C GLU A 59 5.15 14.40 -2.29
N VAL A 60 5.39 15.68 -2.53
CA VAL A 60 4.34 16.70 -2.66
C VAL A 60 3.40 16.37 -3.81
N TRP A 61 3.94 15.92 -4.93
CA TRP A 61 3.13 15.61 -6.11
C TRP A 61 2.21 14.42 -5.85
N TYR A 62 2.76 13.31 -5.32
CA TYR A 62 1.96 12.09 -5.07
C TYR A 62 1.03 12.22 -3.86
N GLU A 63 1.41 12.96 -2.82
CA GLU A 63 0.49 13.28 -1.74
C GLU A 63 -0.73 14.04 -2.31
N THR A 64 -0.50 15.08 -3.11
CA THR A 64 -1.57 15.83 -3.77
C THR A 64 -2.42 14.94 -4.67
N TYR A 65 -1.80 14.02 -5.40
CA TYR A 65 -2.51 13.07 -6.25
C TYR A 65 -3.40 12.13 -5.43
N CYS A 66 -2.88 11.56 -4.34
CA CYS A 66 -3.63 10.67 -3.46
C CYS A 66 -4.81 11.38 -2.78
N LEU A 67 -4.65 12.63 -2.34
CA LEU A 67 -5.74 13.43 -1.78
C LEU A 67 -6.86 13.62 -2.82
N LYS A 68 -6.54 14.02 -4.04
CA LYS A 68 -7.54 14.17 -5.13
C LYS A 68 -8.20 12.85 -5.51
N LEU A 69 -7.47 11.74 -5.42
CA LEU A 69 -8.03 10.42 -5.68
C LEU A 69 -9.06 10.04 -4.60
N MET A 70 -8.80 10.38 -3.33
CA MET A 70 -9.77 10.19 -2.26
C MET A 70 -10.99 11.10 -2.44
N ASP A 71 -10.81 12.35 -2.87
CA ASP A 71 -11.94 13.23 -3.23
C ASP A 71 -12.80 12.61 -4.33
N LEU A 72 -12.18 12.06 -5.37
CA LEU A 72 -12.88 11.35 -6.44
C LEU A 72 -13.63 10.12 -5.92
N CYS A 73 -13.02 9.32 -5.02
CA CYS A 73 -13.68 8.19 -4.39
C CYS A 73 -14.94 8.63 -3.63
N ALA A 74 -14.83 9.70 -2.83
CA ALA A 74 -15.97 10.26 -2.09
C ALA A 74 -17.07 10.74 -3.03
N GLU A 75 -16.70 11.47 -4.10
CA GLU A 75 -17.65 11.93 -5.12
C GLU A 75 -18.37 10.77 -5.84
N LEU A 76 -17.68 9.65 -6.08
CA LEU A 76 -18.23 8.45 -6.68
C LEU A 76 -18.99 7.54 -5.70
N GLY A 77 -18.95 7.84 -4.41
CA GLY A 77 -19.56 7.01 -3.37
C GLY A 77 -18.76 5.73 -3.03
N VAL A 78 -17.50 5.66 -3.48
CA VAL A 78 -16.57 4.56 -3.16
C VAL A 78 -15.95 4.80 -1.78
N LYS A 79 -16.12 3.84 -0.87
CA LYS A 79 -15.63 3.97 0.51
C LYS A 79 -14.35 3.22 0.80
N ILE A 80 -14.06 2.18 0.03
CA ILE A 80 -12.88 1.34 0.25
C ILE A 80 -11.91 1.58 -0.90
N LEU A 81 -10.68 1.94 -0.55
CA LEU A 81 -9.62 2.25 -1.49
C LEU A 81 -8.47 1.24 -1.29
N PRO A 82 -8.44 0.13 -2.06
CA PRO A 82 -7.30 -0.78 -2.08
C PRO A 82 -6.03 -0.04 -2.52
N MET A 83 -4.97 -0.14 -1.72
CA MET A 83 -3.75 0.62 -1.93
C MET A 83 -2.54 -0.07 -1.30
N PHE A 84 -1.34 0.43 -1.60
CA PHE A 84 -0.10 0.08 -0.92
C PHE A 84 0.43 1.26 -0.12
N TRP A 85 0.61 1.11 1.18
CA TRP A 85 1.49 2.03 1.87
C TRP A 85 2.93 1.81 1.41
N GLY A 86 3.64 2.88 1.13
CA GLY A 86 5.06 2.84 0.80
C GLY A 86 5.91 2.31 1.96
N VAL A 87 7.09 1.82 1.67
CA VAL A 87 8.02 1.30 2.68
C VAL A 87 8.40 2.41 3.65
N ALA A 88 8.13 2.18 4.92
CA ALA A 88 8.43 3.11 5.98
C ALA A 88 9.59 2.65 6.88
N PHE A 89 9.86 1.35 6.91
CA PHE A 89 10.78 0.74 7.85
C PHE A 89 12.21 0.58 7.31
N GLY A 90 12.48 0.93 6.06
CA GLY A 90 13.82 0.84 5.46
C GLY A 90 14.28 -0.58 5.14
N TRP A 91 13.34 -1.51 4.96
CA TRP A 91 13.63 -2.88 4.53
C TRP A 91 14.46 -2.94 3.26
N GLU A 92 14.25 -2.00 2.36
CA GLU A 92 15.00 -1.85 1.11
C GLU A 92 16.46 -1.42 1.32
N LEU A 93 16.78 -0.88 2.48
CA LEU A 93 18.14 -0.53 2.90
C LEU A 93 18.85 -1.70 3.58
N SER A 94 18.12 -2.74 3.95
CA SER A 94 18.71 -3.92 4.55
C SER A 94 19.33 -4.79 3.46
N THR A 95 20.56 -5.23 3.69
CA THR A 95 21.32 -6.10 2.77
C THR A 95 20.90 -7.56 2.86
N GLY A 96 19.65 -7.84 3.20
CA GLY A 96 19.10 -9.19 3.27
C GLY A 96 19.33 -9.91 4.61
N TYR A 97 20.00 -9.29 5.57
CA TYR A 97 20.13 -9.78 6.93
C TYR A 97 19.42 -8.84 7.89
N PRO A 98 18.60 -9.36 8.81
CA PRO A 98 17.88 -8.53 9.78
C PRO A 98 18.79 -7.98 10.89
N TRP A 99 20.07 -8.29 10.88
CA TRP A 99 21.01 -7.92 11.92
C TRP A 99 21.76 -6.63 11.54
N GLY A 100 21.35 -5.52 12.12
CA GLY A 100 21.91 -4.20 11.86
C GLY A 100 23.43 -4.06 12.06
N PHE A 101 24.05 -4.98 12.79
CA PHE A 101 25.49 -4.91 13.06
C PHE A 101 26.40 -5.38 11.91
N TRP A 102 25.86 -6.03 10.85
CA TRP A 102 26.67 -6.49 9.73
C TRP A 102 26.90 -5.42 8.68
N ALA A 103 25.88 -4.70 8.32
CA ALA A 103 25.93 -3.66 7.30
C ALA A 103 24.70 -2.73 7.37
N GLY A 104 24.05 -2.72 8.51
CA GLY A 104 22.89 -1.86 8.75
C GLY A 104 23.30 -0.43 9.10
N PRO A 105 22.37 0.51 9.05
CA PRO A 105 22.60 1.87 9.52
C PRO A 105 22.88 1.87 11.04
N GLY A 106 23.59 2.89 11.49
CA GLY A 106 23.93 3.07 12.91
C GLY A 106 22.75 3.55 13.79
N PHE A 107 21.51 3.24 13.41
CA PHE A 107 20.28 3.64 14.11
C PHE A 107 19.23 2.53 14.01
N ASP A 108 18.23 2.58 14.90
CA ASP A 108 17.11 1.65 14.86
C ASP A 108 16.18 1.94 13.68
N LEU A 109 16.20 1.07 12.67
CA LEU A 109 15.40 1.19 11.46
C LEU A 109 13.90 1.07 11.74
N VAL A 110 13.51 0.25 12.72
CA VAL A 110 12.11 0.01 13.04
C VAL A 110 11.51 1.25 13.68
N GLU A 111 12.20 1.81 14.69
CA GLU A 111 11.71 3.03 15.36
C GLU A 111 11.69 4.24 14.39
N ALA A 112 12.73 4.41 13.58
CA ALA A 112 12.77 5.44 12.55
C ALA A 112 11.64 5.26 11.50
N GLY A 113 11.34 4.02 11.15
CA GLY A 113 10.25 3.68 10.24
C GLY A 113 8.87 3.99 10.83
N LYS A 114 8.65 3.67 12.12
CA LYS A 114 7.42 4.02 12.83
C LYS A 114 7.17 5.52 12.84
N GLU A 115 8.18 6.29 13.25
CA GLU A 115 8.10 7.75 13.26
C GLU A 115 7.80 8.31 11.86
N ARG A 116 8.48 7.80 10.84
CA ARG A 116 8.25 8.17 9.45
C ARG A 116 6.83 7.86 9.01
N PHE A 117 6.33 6.66 9.29
CA PHE A 117 4.96 6.27 8.92
C PHE A 117 3.93 7.19 9.56
N ILE A 118 4.02 7.44 10.87
CA ILE A 118 3.11 8.32 11.59
C ILE A 118 3.08 9.70 10.91
N ASN A 119 4.26 10.30 10.70
CA ASN A 119 4.38 11.67 10.20
C ASN A 119 3.97 11.79 8.73
N LYS A 120 4.46 10.90 7.88
CA LYS A 120 4.24 10.98 6.43
C LYS A 120 2.83 10.58 6.01
N THR A 121 2.13 9.77 6.79
CA THR A 121 0.76 9.36 6.48
C THR A 121 -0.31 10.20 7.15
N ALA A 122 0.05 11.05 8.13
CA ALA A 122 -0.90 11.81 8.96
C ALA A 122 -1.94 12.59 8.14
N LYS A 123 -1.50 13.32 7.14
CA LYS A 123 -2.38 14.13 6.29
C LYS A 123 -3.31 13.28 5.43
N LEU A 124 -2.81 12.17 4.86
CA LEU A 124 -3.61 11.24 4.08
C LEU A 124 -4.67 10.57 4.95
N ARG A 125 -4.30 10.12 6.15
CA ARG A 125 -5.22 9.50 7.11
C ARG A 125 -6.29 10.48 7.59
N ALA A 126 -5.89 11.70 7.93
CA ALA A 126 -6.84 12.74 8.34
C ALA A 126 -7.86 13.04 7.22
N HIS A 127 -7.40 13.11 5.97
CA HIS A 127 -8.27 13.35 4.82
C HIS A 127 -9.22 12.16 4.58
N ALA A 128 -8.70 10.92 4.60
CA ALA A 128 -9.52 9.72 4.48
C ALA A 128 -10.62 9.67 5.54
N ASN A 129 -10.28 9.94 6.80
CA ASN A 129 -11.26 10.01 7.90
C ASN A 129 -12.32 11.08 7.68
N SER A 130 -11.93 12.26 7.19
CA SER A 130 -12.87 13.35 6.91
C SER A 130 -13.90 13.01 5.82
N LEU A 131 -13.53 12.12 4.90
CA LEU A 131 -14.37 11.65 3.79
C LEU A 131 -15.09 10.32 4.09
N GLY A 132 -14.76 9.67 5.22
CA GLY A 132 -15.26 8.33 5.54
C GLY A 132 -14.74 7.26 4.58
N ILE A 133 -13.51 7.42 4.10
CA ILE A 133 -12.83 6.47 3.22
C ILE A 133 -11.89 5.57 4.04
N TYR A 134 -11.89 4.29 3.72
CA TYR A 134 -11.02 3.29 4.30
C TYR A 134 -9.84 3.00 3.34
N LEU A 135 -8.64 3.17 3.83
CA LEU A 135 -7.40 2.91 3.12
C LEU A 135 -7.02 1.44 3.35
N ALA A 136 -7.42 0.59 2.42
CA ALA A 136 -7.27 -0.87 2.53
C ALA A 136 -5.92 -1.30 1.96
N HIS A 137 -4.91 -1.36 2.85
CA HIS A 137 -3.56 -1.79 2.49
C HIS A 137 -3.54 -3.26 2.09
N GLU A 138 -2.96 -3.56 0.95
CA GLU A 138 -2.65 -4.94 0.59
C GLU A 138 -1.31 -5.33 1.22
N ILE A 139 -1.32 -6.29 2.13
CA ILE A 139 -0.11 -6.83 2.76
C ILE A 139 0.71 -7.53 1.67
N HIS A 140 1.85 -6.94 1.33
CA HIS A 140 2.62 -7.33 0.16
C HIS A 140 4.13 -7.09 0.38
N PRO A 141 5.01 -7.98 -0.10
CA PRO A 141 6.45 -7.72 -0.07
C PRO A 141 6.83 -6.38 -0.68
N GLY A 142 7.78 -5.68 -0.07
CA GLY A 142 8.24 -4.36 -0.52
C GLY A 142 7.29 -3.20 -0.21
N THR A 143 6.33 -3.39 0.68
CA THR A 143 5.42 -2.36 1.20
C THR A 143 5.63 -2.11 2.69
N ALA A 144 4.86 -1.21 3.29
CA ALA A 144 4.97 -0.89 4.71
C ALA A 144 4.64 -2.06 5.66
N ALA A 145 3.89 -3.06 5.20
CA ALA A 145 3.62 -4.27 5.96
C ALA A 145 3.66 -5.50 5.04
N MET A 146 4.46 -6.49 5.41
CA MET A 146 4.61 -7.76 4.69
C MET A 146 3.89 -8.92 5.40
N CYS A 147 3.46 -8.73 6.65
CA CYS A 147 2.72 -9.69 7.44
C CYS A 147 1.65 -9.02 8.31
N ALA A 148 0.80 -9.81 8.94
CA ALA A 148 -0.26 -9.29 9.80
C ALA A 148 0.27 -8.56 11.04
N ASP A 149 1.36 -9.04 11.62
CA ASP A 149 1.93 -8.42 12.82
C ASP A 149 2.46 -7.02 12.51
N GLU A 150 3.10 -6.81 11.36
CA GLU A 150 3.54 -5.50 10.91
C GLU A 150 2.36 -4.56 10.63
N PHE A 151 1.30 -5.05 9.97
CA PHE A 151 0.11 -4.25 9.75
C PHE A 151 -0.55 -3.83 11.08
N ASN A 152 -0.68 -4.75 12.03
CA ASN A 152 -1.24 -4.44 13.34
C ASN A 152 -0.36 -3.43 14.09
N MET A 153 0.96 -3.53 13.98
CA MET A 153 1.88 -2.52 14.51
C MET A 153 1.63 -1.13 13.87
N LEU A 154 1.40 -1.04 12.55
CA LEU A 154 1.04 0.23 11.91
C LEU A 154 -0.25 0.83 12.47
N VAL A 155 -1.24 -0.02 12.76
CA VAL A 155 -2.49 0.40 13.40
C VAL A 155 -2.23 0.91 14.81
N ASP A 156 -1.45 0.18 15.60
CA ASP A 156 -1.16 0.51 17.01
C ASP A 156 -0.41 1.85 17.12
N ILE A 157 0.61 2.07 16.31
CA ILE A 157 1.37 3.34 16.33
C ILE A 157 0.55 4.54 15.81
N CYS A 158 -0.58 4.29 15.17
CA CYS A 158 -1.54 5.30 14.73
C CYS A 158 -2.79 5.34 15.61
N ASP A 159 -2.68 4.97 16.89
CA ASP A 159 -3.76 5.04 17.89
C ASP A 159 -5.05 4.30 17.47
N GLY A 160 -4.92 3.23 16.71
CA GLY A 160 -6.06 2.46 16.22
C GLY A 160 -6.89 3.16 15.15
N ASP A 161 -6.31 4.07 14.38
CA ASP A 161 -6.98 4.85 13.34
C ASP A 161 -7.86 3.96 12.45
N GLN A 162 -9.16 4.31 12.38
CA GLN A 162 -10.16 3.46 11.72
C GLN A 162 -10.06 3.48 10.19
N CYS A 163 -9.43 4.48 9.60
CA CYS A 163 -9.22 4.49 8.16
C CYS A 163 -8.20 3.42 7.69
N LEU A 164 -7.36 2.90 8.61
CA LEU A 164 -6.39 1.86 8.31
C LEU A 164 -7.06 0.48 8.28
N GLY A 165 -7.04 -0.17 7.13
CA GLY A 165 -7.56 -1.50 6.94
C GLY A 165 -6.75 -2.31 5.94
N VAL A 166 -7.21 -3.51 5.63
CA VAL A 166 -6.56 -4.46 4.74
C VAL A 166 -7.46 -4.80 3.56
N ASN A 167 -6.87 -4.79 2.38
CA ASN A 167 -7.38 -5.49 1.21
C ASN A 167 -6.71 -6.87 1.19
N ALA A 168 -7.48 -7.90 1.53
CA ALA A 168 -6.95 -9.24 1.70
C ALA A 168 -6.62 -9.88 0.35
N ASP A 169 -5.34 -10.15 0.11
CA ASP A 169 -4.89 -10.93 -1.03
C ASP A 169 -4.12 -12.17 -0.56
N PRO A 170 -4.73 -13.35 -0.65
CA PRO A 170 -4.11 -14.56 -0.16
C PRO A 170 -2.89 -15.01 -0.98
N SER A 171 -2.72 -14.50 -2.21
CA SER A 171 -1.60 -14.88 -3.08
C SER A 171 -0.24 -14.32 -2.63
N HIS A 172 -0.24 -13.38 -1.67
CA HIS A 172 0.98 -12.75 -1.14
C HIS A 172 1.41 -13.32 0.22
N CYS A 173 0.88 -14.48 0.62
CA CYS A 173 1.22 -15.17 1.87
C CYS A 173 2.32 -16.22 1.64
N TRP A 174 3.50 -15.80 1.21
CA TRP A 174 4.55 -16.75 0.78
C TRP A 174 5.79 -16.78 1.68
N GLU A 175 5.85 -15.97 2.73
CA GLU A 175 7.00 -15.94 3.63
C GLU A 175 6.76 -16.70 4.94
N GLY A 176 5.99 -17.80 4.88
CA GLY A 176 5.80 -18.68 6.04
C GLY A 176 4.54 -18.41 6.86
N GLU A 177 3.81 -17.35 6.58
CA GLU A 177 2.50 -17.08 7.17
C GLU A 177 1.40 -17.62 6.25
N ASP A 178 0.54 -18.50 6.75
CA ASP A 178 -0.61 -18.96 5.98
C ASP A 178 -1.69 -17.86 5.92
N TRP A 179 -2.47 -17.85 4.85
CA TRP A 179 -3.42 -16.79 4.57
C TRP A 179 -4.59 -16.73 5.59
N GLU A 180 -5.04 -17.87 6.12
CA GLU A 180 -6.10 -17.91 7.13
C GLU A 180 -5.62 -17.25 8.41
N SER A 181 -4.45 -17.66 8.92
CA SER A 181 -3.83 -17.07 10.12
C SER A 181 -3.60 -15.58 9.95
N ARG A 182 -3.13 -15.15 8.76
CA ARG A 182 -2.91 -13.74 8.45
C ARG A 182 -4.19 -12.93 8.63
N PHE A 183 -5.26 -13.31 7.97
CA PHE A 183 -6.49 -12.53 7.99
C PHE A 183 -7.29 -12.68 9.28
N LEU A 184 -7.17 -13.79 10.00
CA LEU A 184 -7.69 -13.91 11.35
C LEU A 184 -7.00 -12.95 12.32
N LYS A 185 -5.68 -12.77 12.21
CA LYS A 185 -4.93 -11.79 13.02
C LYS A 185 -5.33 -10.34 12.72
N VAL A 186 -5.53 -10.00 11.46
CA VAL A 186 -6.02 -8.66 11.05
C VAL A 186 -7.44 -8.42 11.55
N GLY A 187 -8.28 -9.46 11.53
CA GLY A 187 -9.63 -9.44 12.09
C GLY A 187 -10.57 -8.46 11.38
N PRO A 188 -11.32 -7.62 12.13
CA PRO A 188 -12.38 -6.77 11.58
C PRO A 188 -11.87 -5.64 10.68
N ARG A 189 -10.57 -5.49 10.51
CA ARG A 189 -9.98 -4.50 9.61
C ARG A 189 -9.78 -5.00 8.18
N VAL A 190 -10.23 -6.20 7.85
CA VAL A 190 -10.35 -6.65 6.47
C VAL A 190 -11.53 -5.94 5.83
N TYR A 191 -11.25 -4.93 5.01
CA TYR A 191 -12.27 -4.09 4.38
C TYR A 191 -12.55 -4.46 2.93
N GLY A 192 -11.58 -5.09 2.26
CA GLY A 192 -11.70 -5.56 0.89
C GLY A 192 -10.95 -6.86 0.68
N CYS A 193 -11.13 -7.48 -0.49
CA CYS A 193 -10.37 -8.67 -0.86
C CYS A 193 -10.14 -8.77 -2.36
N HIS A 194 -9.01 -9.36 -2.71
CA HIS A 194 -8.75 -9.89 -4.05
C HIS A 194 -8.99 -11.40 -4.06
N VAL A 195 -9.90 -11.86 -4.90
CA VAL A 195 -10.17 -13.29 -5.07
C VAL A 195 -9.28 -13.83 -6.18
N LYS A 196 -8.37 -14.71 -5.82
CA LYS A 196 -7.41 -15.32 -6.75
C LYS A 196 -7.32 -16.84 -6.54
N ASN A 197 -7.10 -17.56 -7.63
CA ASN A 197 -6.60 -18.93 -7.57
C ASN A 197 -5.08 -18.90 -7.49
N PHE A 198 -4.53 -19.64 -6.54
CA PHE A 198 -3.08 -19.79 -6.39
C PHE A 198 -2.74 -21.12 -5.75
N THR A 199 -1.52 -21.58 -5.97
CA THR A 199 -0.98 -22.77 -5.33
C THR A 199 0.37 -22.44 -4.70
N ILE A 200 0.54 -22.78 -3.43
CA ILE A 200 1.82 -22.64 -2.73
C ILE A 200 2.53 -23.99 -2.78
N HIS A 201 3.65 -24.06 -3.46
CA HIS A 201 4.52 -25.24 -3.50
C HIS A 201 5.45 -25.21 -2.29
N LYS A 202 5.13 -25.99 -1.26
CA LYS A 202 5.96 -26.11 -0.04
C LYS A 202 7.32 -26.70 -0.38
N GLY A 203 8.36 -26.19 0.26
CA GLY A 203 9.74 -26.68 0.10
C GLY A 203 10.50 -26.11 -1.11
N VAL A 204 9.91 -25.22 -1.88
CA VAL A 204 10.61 -24.45 -2.90
C VAL A 204 11.28 -23.24 -2.26
N PRO A 205 12.56 -22.92 -2.57
CA PRO A 205 13.21 -21.73 -2.06
C PRO A 205 12.41 -20.46 -2.39
N LEU A 206 12.19 -19.59 -1.41
CA LEU A 206 11.44 -18.34 -1.57
C LEU A 206 12.10 -17.37 -2.57
N ARG A 207 13.42 -17.46 -2.72
CA ARG A 207 14.19 -16.68 -3.69
C ARG A 207 14.73 -17.61 -4.77
N LYS A 208 13.93 -17.79 -5.80
CA LYS A 208 14.35 -18.46 -7.03
C LYS A 208 14.62 -17.36 -8.07
N MET A 209 15.77 -17.41 -8.75
CA MET A 209 16.09 -16.46 -9.82
C MET A 209 15.12 -16.54 -11.00
N GLU A 210 14.53 -17.72 -11.19
CA GLU A 210 13.42 -17.95 -12.12
C GLU A 210 12.15 -18.11 -11.28
N SER A 211 11.34 -17.09 -11.20
CA SER A 211 10.02 -17.20 -10.60
C SER A 211 9.01 -17.58 -11.67
N ASP A 212 8.35 -18.69 -11.48
CA ASP A 212 7.16 -19.03 -12.27
C ASP A 212 5.98 -18.18 -11.79
N TRP A 213 5.98 -16.92 -12.21
CA TRP A 213 4.84 -16.04 -12.06
C TRP A 213 3.86 -16.28 -13.22
N HIS A 214 3.14 -17.38 -13.16
CA HIS A 214 2.15 -17.75 -14.16
C HIS A 214 0.78 -17.90 -13.52
#